data_27791e12d606721df1f0fae421d1a488
#
_entry.id   27791e12d606721df1f0fae421d1a488
#
_cell.length_a   1.000
_cell.length_b   1.000
_cell.length_c   1.000
_cell.angle_alpha   90.00
_cell.angle_beta   90.00
_cell.angle_gamma   90.00
#
_symmetry.space_group_name_H-M   'P 1'
#
loop_
_entity.id
_entity.type
_entity.pdbx_description
1 polymer ?
#
loop_
_entity_poly.entity_id
_entity_poly.type
_entity_poly.pdbx_seq_one_letter_code
_entity_poly.pdbx_strand_id
1 'polypeptide(L)'
;MFSASSQPEASRPFLTWQRIIDWAQEHYRCRTFEKDERIPARPGLLYLVQKGAVRLVGEAQVSAASSSRSPHINSEEAFLGFVGAGQPFEIVAQSPFTLQSFAHVEQTSVIWMYWHDLDNWPHFRREVLDAFRYQHQRKLLWLSTLGQRRTIDRLLGFLTLLIEEYGEPCEQGYCLPWVLTHAQIGSAIGSTRVTVTRLMGKLRQRNLITSYGDNLLCIPAKPEGGLPITPIQ
;
A
#
# COMPACT_ATOMS: atom_id res chain seq x y z
N MET A 1 -17.21 21.55 33.13
CA MET A 1 -16.51 20.25 33.09
C MET A 1 -17.08 19.47 31.94
N PHE A 2 -16.55 19.67 30.73
CA PHE A 2 -16.98 18.93 29.55
C PHE A 2 -16.01 17.78 29.33
N SER A 3 -16.53 16.57 29.49
CA SER A 3 -15.81 15.32 29.22
C SER A 3 -15.51 15.27 27.73
N ALA A 4 -14.24 15.27 27.37
CA ALA A 4 -13.81 15.00 26.00
C ALA A 4 -14.16 13.55 25.69
N SER A 5 -15.16 13.33 24.83
CA SER A 5 -15.45 12.03 24.27
C SER A 5 -14.28 11.63 23.37
N SER A 6 -13.47 10.70 23.83
CA SER A 6 -12.49 10.01 23.02
C SER A 6 -13.19 9.31 21.86
N GLN A 7 -13.07 9.88 20.67
CA GLN A 7 -13.43 9.16 19.45
C GLN A 7 -12.53 7.93 19.37
N PRO A 8 -13.05 6.78 18.92
CA PRO A 8 -12.22 5.63 18.67
C PRO A 8 -11.24 6.02 17.56
N GLU A 9 -9.97 6.21 17.91
CA GLU A 9 -8.88 6.15 16.94
C GLU A 9 -9.13 4.89 16.11
N ALA A 10 -9.28 5.06 14.81
CA ALA A 10 -9.36 3.94 13.89
C ALA A 10 -8.14 3.06 14.19
N SER A 11 -8.34 1.98 14.91
CA SER A 11 -7.26 1.17 15.43
C SER A 11 -6.52 0.60 14.22
N ARG A 12 -5.41 1.24 13.88
CA ARG A 12 -4.43 0.67 12.95
C ARG A 12 -3.75 -0.44 13.75
N PRO A 13 -4.03 -1.71 13.51
CA PRO A 13 -3.52 -2.80 14.34
C PRO A 13 -1.98 -2.85 14.38
N PHE A 14 -1.31 -2.12 13.47
CA PHE A 14 0.13 -2.10 13.29
C PHE A 14 0.89 -1.18 14.25
N LEU A 15 0.22 -0.25 14.94
CA LEU A 15 0.87 0.60 15.93
C LEU A 15 1.35 -0.21 17.17
N THR A 16 0.78 -1.38 17.38
CA THR A 16 1.20 -2.28 18.48
C THR A 16 2.33 -3.23 18.09
N TRP A 17 2.76 -3.22 16.84
CA TRP A 17 3.71 -4.19 16.27
C TRP A 17 5.18 -3.83 16.46
N GLN A 18 5.48 -2.71 17.09
CA GLN A 18 6.86 -2.35 17.37
C GLN A 18 7.61 -3.48 18.09
N ARG A 19 6.96 -4.17 19.00
CA ARG A 19 7.57 -5.30 19.72
C ARG A 19 7.96 -6.47 18.80
N ILE A 20 7.16 -6.77 17.77
CA ILE A 20 7.51 -7.82 16.79
C ILE A 20 8.69 -7.36 15.95
N ILE A 21 8.71 -6.10 15.55
CA ILE A 21 9.81 -5.54 14.76
C ILE A 21 11.09 -5.55 15.57
N ASP A 22 11.05 -5.09 16.81
CA ASP A 22 12.21 -5.07 17.70
C ASP A 22 12.74 -6.49 17.94
N TRP A 23 11.85 -7.43 18.27
CA TRP A 23 12.21 -8.83 18.41
C TRP A 23 12.77 -9.42 17.12
N ALA A 24 12.16 -9.17 15.96
CA ALA A 24 12.61 -9.68 14.68
C ALA A 24 13.97 -9.10 14.28
N GLN A 25 14.21 -7.83 14.60
CA GLN A 25 15.49 -7.17 14.35
C GLN A 25 16.64 -7.76 15.17
N GLU A 26 16.37 -8.19 16.42
CA GLU A 26 17.36 -8.82 17.27
C GLU A 26 17.73 -10.26 16.83
N HIS A 27 16.79 -10.97 16.21
CA HIS A 27 16.91 -12.39 15.94
C HIS A 27 17.12 -12.73 14.46
N TYR A 28 16.78 -11.82 13.54
CA TYR A 28 16.76 -12.09 12.11
C TYR A 28 17.53 -11.06 11.30
N ARG A 29 17.76 -11.39 10.03
CA ARG A 29 18.49 -10.52 9.11
C ARG A 29 17.59 -9.38 8.65
N CYS A 30 18.16 -8.18 8.70
CA CYS A 30 17.60 -6.97 8.13
C CYS A 30 18.46 -6.49 6.96
N ARG A 31 17.82 -5.96 5.93
CA ARG A 31 18.49 -5.29 4.81
C ARG A 31 17.75 -4.01 4.44
N THR A 32 18.52 -2.99 4.16
CA THR A 32 18.03 -1.73 3.59
C THR A 32 18.15 -1.76 2.07
N PHE A 33 17.14 -1.28 1.39
CA PHE A 33 17.01 -1.21 -0.05
C PHE A 33 16.85 0.24 -0.48
N GLU A 34 17.46 0.58 -1.61
CA GLU A 34 17.28 1.87 -2.25
C GLU A 34 15.93 1.89 -3.02
N LYS A 35 15.44 3.08 -3.31
CA LYS A 35 14.19 3.25 -4.05
C LYS A 35 14.23 2.49 -5.39
N ASP A 36 13.12 1.81 -5.69
CA ASP A 36 12.93 0.95 -6.87
C ASP A 36 13.87 -0.28 -6.93
N GLU A 37 14.68 -0.53 -5.88
CA GLU A 37 15.44 -1.77 -5.76
C GLU A 37 14.48 -2.94 -5.50
N ARG A 38 14.72 -4.05 -6.22
CA ARG A 38 13.93 -5.27 -6.09
C ARG A 38 14.27 -6.00 -4.80
N ILE A 39 13.24 -6.33 -4.02
CA ILE A 39 13.38 -7.17 -2.83
C ILE A 39 13.25 -8.63 -3.26
N PRO A 40 14.30 -9.46 -3.07
CA PRO A 40 14.27 -10.85 -3.52
C PRO A 40 13.19 -11.65 -2.81
N ALA A 41 12.22 -12.16 -3.56
CA ALA A 41 11.21 -13.07 -3.04
C ALA A 41 11.75 -14.50 -3.04
N ARG A 42 11.58 -15.21 -1.92
CA ARG A 42 11.92 -16.62 -1.78
C ARG A 42 10.74 -17.37 -1.15
N PRO A 43 10.38 -18.55 -1.66
CA PRO A 43 9.32 -19.37 -1.08
C PRO A 43 9.60 -19.67 0.41
N GLY A 44 8.56 -19.61 1.22
CA GLY A 44 8.65 -19.91 2.66
C GLY A 44 9.24 -18.80 3.52
N LEU A 45 9.59 -17.65 2.92
CA LEU A 45 10.01 -16.47 3.69
C LEU A 45 8.83 -15.54 3.96
N LEU A 46 8.73 -15.14 5.22
CA LEU A 46 7.94 -14.03 5.69
C LEU A 46 8.82 -12.79 5.77
N TYR A 47 8.34 -11.69 5.25
CA TYR A 47 8.98 -10.38 5.29
C TYR A 47 8.22 -9.44 6.20
N LEU A 48 8.93 -8.61 6.97
CA LEU A 48 8.37 -7.53 7.78
C LEU A 48 9.00 -6.21 7.34
N VAL A 49 8.21 -5.22 6.98
CA VAL A 49 8.71 -3.88 6.69
C VAL A 49 9.01 -3.18 8.00
N GLN A 50 10.30 -2.92 8.27
CA GLN A 50 10.72 -2.19 9.46
C GLN A 50 10.53 -0.69 9.29
N LYS A 51 10.95 -0.16 8.12
CA LYS A 51 10.91 1.27 7.79
C LYS A 51 10.63 1.44 6.30
N GLY A 52 9.95 2.53 5.96
CA GLY A 52 9.63 2.85 4.58
C GLY A 52 8.39 2.15 4.06
N ALA A 53 8.36 1.87 2.77
CA ALA A 53 7.24 1.20 2.11
C ALA A 53 7.72 0.28 0.98
N VAL A 54 7.04 -0.83 0.81
CA VAL A 54 7.25 -1.80 -0.27
C VAL A 54 6.08 -1.73 -1.23
N ARG A 55 6.37 -1.68 -2.52
CA ARG A 55 5.40 -1.77 -3.61
C ARG A 55 5.33 -3.22 -4.10
N LEU A 56 4.13 -3.77 -4.16
CA LEU A 56 3.86 -5.08 -4.74
C LEU A 56 3.33 -4.90 -6.16
N VAL A 57 3.87 -5.68 -7.09
CA VAL A 57 3.44 -5.69 -8.49
C VAL A 57 3.26 -7.10 -8.99
N GLY A 58 2.36 -7.27 -9.96
CA GLY A 58 2.18 -8.50 -10.72
C GLY A 58 2.60 -8.27 -12.17
N GLU A 59 3.32 -9.23 -12.73
CA GLU A 59 3.72 -9.25 -14.13
C GLU A 59 3.10 -10.47 -14.80
N ALA A 60 2.32 -10.26 -15.87
CA ALA A 60 1.80 -11.37 -16.65
C ALA A 60 2.93 -11.99 -17.48
N GLN A 61 3.10 -13.30 -17.37
CA GLN A 61 3.99 -14.03 -18.28
C GLN A 61 3.30 -14.12 -19.64
N VAL A 62 3.61 -13.19 -20.53
CA VAL A 62 3.19 -13.31 -21.94
C VAL A 62 3.98 -14.45 -22.55
N SER A 63 3.30 -15.56 -22.89
CA SER A 63 3.90 -16.67 -23.60
C SER A 63 4.62 -16.16 -24.85
N ALA A 64 5.89 -16.51 -25.02
CA ALA A 64 6.75 -16.11 -26.13
C ALA A 64 6.25 -16.57 -27.53
N ALA A 65 5.08 -17.20 -27.62
CA ALA A 65 4.52 -17.75 -28.85
C ALA A 65 3.87 -16.71 -29.80
N SER A 66 3.77 -15.44 -29.40
CA SER A 66 3.14 -14.38 -30.23
C SER A 66 4.03 -13.19 -30.59
N SER A 67 5.33 -13.26 -30.33
CA SER A 67 6.23 -12.11 -30.53
C SER A 67 6.92 -12.12 -31.89
N SER A 68 6.18 -11.70 -32.96
CA SER A 68 6.81 -11.24 -34.20
C SER A 68 6.79 -9.71 -34.33
N ARG A 69 6.62 -8.93 -33.24
CA ARG A 69 6.66 -7.47 -33.28
C ARG A 69 7.36 -6.89 -32.06
N SER A 70 8.50 -6.27 -32.33
CA SER A 70 9.26 -5.26 -31.53
C SER A 70 9.61 -5.58 -30.08
N PRO A 71 10.89 -5.43 -29.65
CA PRO A 71 11.37 -5.72 -28.28
C PRO A 71 11.05 -4.64 -27.25
N HIS A 72 10.03 -3.80 -27.45
CA HIS A 72 9.57 -2.75 -26.53
C HIS A 72 8.13 -2.98 -26.06
N ILE A 73 7.70 -4.23 -25.83
CA ILE A 73 6.49 -4.46 -25.08
C ILE A 73 6.88 -4.26 -23.62
N ASN A 74 6.58 -3.07 -23.10
CA ASN A 74 6.51 -2.83 -21.67
C ASN A 74 5.58 -3.89 -21.10
N SER A 75 6.11 -4.86 -20.37
CA SER A 75 5.30 -5.73 -19.53
C SER A 75 4.52 -4.79 -18.61
N GLU A 76 3.20 -4.70 -18.78
CA GLU A 76 2.38 -3.82 -17.96
C GLU A 76 2.39 -4.39 -16.55
N GLU A 77 3.20 -3.78 -15.69
CA GLU A 77 3.19 -4.08 -14.27
C GLU A 77 1.83 -3.74 -13.69
N ALA A 78 1.13 -4.75 -13.19
CA ALA A 78 -0.09 -4.55 -12.45
C ALA A 78 0.25 -4.16 -11.00
N PHE A 79 -0.14 -2.96 -10.58
CA PHE A 79 0.02 -2.54 -9.21
C PHE A 79 -0.92 -3.32 -8.28
N LEU A 80 -0.36 -3.95 -7.23
CA LEU A 80 -1.08 -4.83 -6.30
C LEU A 80 -1.21 -4.24 -4.88
N GLY A 81 -0.60 -3.08 -4.63
CA GLY A 81 -0.68 -2.38 -3.35
C GLY A 81 0.67 -2.04 -2.75
N PHE A 82 0.59 -1.42 -1.58
CA PHE A 82 1.72 -1.14 -0.71
C PHE A 82 1.70 -2.02 0.53
N VAL A 83 2.88 -2.15 1.13
CA VAL A 83 3.09 -2.68 2.47
C VAL A 83 3.93 -1.63 3.20
N GLY A 84 3.36 -1.01 4.21
CA GLY A 84 4.01 0.02 5.01
C GLY A 84 4.80 -0.53 6.19
N ALA A 85 5.46 0.36 6.92
CA ALA A 85 6.17 0.01 8.14
C ALA A 85 5.23 -0.71 9.14
N GLY A 86 5.75 -1.75 9.79
CA GLY A 86 5.00 -2.61 10.70
C GLY A 86 4.21 -3.73 10.03
N GLN A 87 4.11 -3.76 8.71
CA GLN A 87 3.29 -4.73 8.00
C GLN A 87 4.11 -5.92 7.50
N PRO A 88 3.56 -7.16 7.60
CA PRO A 88 4.15 -8.33 6.97
C PRO A 88 3.76 -8.44 5.50
N PHE A 89 4.59 -9.13 4.72
CA PHE A 89 4.21 -9.60 3.41
C PHE A 89 4.91 -10.91 3.07
N GLU A 90 4.30 -11.63 2.15
CA GLU A 90 4.84 -12.84 1.54
C GLU A 90 4.64 -12.76 0.04
N ILE A 91 5.61 -13.24 -0.72
CA ILE A 91 5.49 -13.37 -2.16
C ILE A 91 5.63 -14.83 -2.51
N VAL A 92 4.55 -15.39 -3.00
CA VAL A 92 4.51 -16.76 -3.50
C VAL A 92 4.60 -16.72 -5.01
N ALA A 93 5.55 -17.47 -5.58
CA ALA A 93 5.64 -17.65 -7.02
C ALA A 93 4.47 -18.50 -7.50
N GLN A 94 3.59 -17.93 -8.30
CA GLN A 94 2.44 -18.63 -8.90
C GLN A 94 2.39 -18.34 -10.40
N SER A 95 2.29 -19.40 -11.20
CA SER A 95 1.98 -19.30 -12.63
C SER A 95 0.45 -19.05 -12.80
N PRO A 96 0.00 -18.20 -13.75
CA PRO A 96 0.76 -17.57 -14.84
C PRO A 96 1.32 -16.17 -14.52
N PHE A 97 1.25 -15.72 -13.27
CA PHE A 97 1.70 -14.39 -12.88
C PHE A 97 2.97 -14.48 -12.03
N THR A 98 3.92 -13.60 -12.28
CA THR A 98 5.07 -13.39 -11.41
C THR A 98 4.79 -12.22 -10.48
N LEU A 99 4.77 -12.49 -9.17
CA LEU A 99 4.66 -11.43 -8.17
C LEU A 99 6.07 -10.92 -7.82
N GLN A 100 6.20 -9.61 -7.69
CA GLN A 100 7.45 -8.95 -7.37
C GLN A 100 7.23 -7.88 -6.30
N SER A 101 8.29 -7.60 -5.54
CA SER A 101 8.31 -6.53 -4.53
C SER A 101 9.49 -5.60 -4.77
N PHE A 102 9.25 -4.31 -4.62
CA PHE A 102 10.23 -3.25 -4.79
C PHE A 102 10.17 -2.28 -3.61
N ALA A 103 11.30 -1.79 -3.17
CA ALA A 103 11.34 -0.65 -2.26
C ALA A 103 10.68 0.56 -2.94
N HIS A 104 9.70 1.17 -2.28
CA HIS A 104 8.97 2.32 -2.85
C HIS A 104 9.60 3.65 -2.51
N VAL A 105 10.26 3.75 -1.37
CA VAL A 105 10.97 4.93 -0.89
C VAL A 105 12.41 4.60 -0.58
N GLU A 106 13.25 5.63 -0.52
CA GLU A 106 14.65 5.49 -0.11
C GLU A 106 14.76 4.89 1.30
N GLN A 107 15.83 4.14 1.55
CA GLN A 107 16.13 3.56 2.86
C GLN A 107 14.99 2.67 3.40
N THR A 108 14.30 1.94 2.50
CA THR A 108 13.31 0.95 2.90
C THR A 108 14.00 -0.25 3.54
N SER A 109 13.71 -0.52 4.80
CA SER A 109 14.32 -1.59 5.58
C SER A 109 13.35 -2.74 5.78
N VAL A 110 13.80 -3.96 5.48
CA VAL A 110 12.98 -5.17 5.53
C VAL A 110 13.71 -6.25 6.31
N ILE A 111 12.99 -6.88 7.22
CA ILE A 111 13.44 -8.06 7.97
C ILE A 111 12.81 -9.29 7.32
N TRP A 112 13.51 -10.44 7.30
CA TRP A 112 12.94 -11.69 6.82
C TRP A 112 13.29 -12.86 7.72
N MET A 113 12.33 -13.78 7.82
CA MET A 113 12.40 -15.00 8.60
C MET A 113 11.67 -16.12 7.87
N TYR A 114 11.89 -17.36 8.25
CA TYR A 114 11.05 -18.45 7.75
C TYR A 114 9.76 -18.56 8.55
N TRP A 115 8.69 -19.00 7.90
CA TRP A 115 7.40 -19.22 8.58
C TRP A 115 7.53 -20.18 9.77
N HIS A 116 8.34 -21.24 9.64
CA HIS A 116 8.54 -22.22 10.72
C HIS A 116 9.24 -21.61 11.94
N ASP A 117 9.98 -20.52 11.80
CA ASP A 117 10.60 -19.85 12.94
C ASP A 117 9.55 -19.33 13.93
N LEU A 118 8.35 -18.98 13.41
CA LEU A 118 7.22 -18.52 14.24
C LEU A 118 6.56 -19.65 15.05
N ASP A 119 6.87 -20.92 14.78
CA ASP A 119 6.33 -22.05 15.55
C ASP A 119 6.85 -22.03 17.00
N ASN A 120 8.05 -21.47 17.20
CA ASN A 120 8.64 -21.27 18.53
C ASN A 120 8.07 -20.01 19.25
N TRP A 121 7.27 -19.19 18.54
CA TRP A 121 6.74 -17.92 19.03
C TRP A 121 5.25 -17.77 18.72
N PRO A 122 4.37 -18.57 19.35
CA PRO A 122 2.95 -18.63 18.99
C PRO A 122 2.23 -17.30 19.10
N HIS A 123 2.66 -16.42 19.99
CA HIS A 123 2.09 -15.08 20.17
C HIS A 123 2.33 -14.22 18.91
N PHE A 124 3.58 -14.13 18.44
CA PHE A 124 3.92 -13.39 17.22
C PHE A 124 3.29 -13.99 15.98
N ARG A 125 3.24 -15.32 15.90
CA ARG A 125 2.53 -16.01 14.80
C ARG A 125 1.08 -15.56 14.71
N ARG A 126 0.38 -15.48 15.82
CA ARG A 126 -1.01 -15.01 15.86
C ARG A 126 -1.13 -13.57 15.36
N GLU A 127 -0.28 -12.69 15.83
CA GLU A 127 -0.29 -11.29 15.42
C GLU A 127 0.00 -11.13 13.92
N VAL A 128 0.97 -11.89 13.37
CA VAL A 128 1.24 -11.92 11.92
C VAL A 128 0.02 -12.38 11.13
N LEU A 129 -0.68 -13.42 11.59
CA LEU A 129 -1.89 -13.90 10.93
C LEU A 129 -3.02 -12.86 11.00
N ASP A 130 -3.19 -12.18 12.13
CA ASP A 130 -4.20 -11.11 12.27
C ASP A 130 -3.91 -9.94 11.33
N ALA A 131 -2.63 -9.62 11.08
CA ALA A 131 -2.29 -8.62 10.07
C ALA A 131 -2.61 -9.06 8.66
N PHE A 132 -2.33 -10.30 8.29
CA PHE A 132 -2.73 -10.79 6.97
C PHE A 132 -4.25 -10.78 6.80
N ARG A 133 -5.02 -11.09 7.84
CA ARG A 133 -6.49 -10.97 7.83
C ARG A 133 -6.93 -9.52 7.61
N TYR A 134 -6.31 -8.58 8.30
CA TYR A 134 -6.57 -7.16 8.07
C TYR A 134 -6.23 -6.74 6.64
N GLN A 135 -5.03 -7.07 6.15
CA GLN A 135 -4.64 -6.75 4.78
C GLN A 135 -5.57 -7.38 3.75
N HIS A 136 -6.05 -8.61 4.01
CA HIS A 136 -7.06 -9.24 3.16
C HIS A 136 -8.35 -8.43 3.09
N GLN A 137 -8.86 -7.95 4.22
CA GLN A 137 -10.05 -7.09 4.25
C GLN A 137 -9.82 -5.77 3.50
N ARG A 138 -8.65 -5.14 3.65
CA ARG A 138 -8.29 -3.94 2.90
C ARG A 138 -8.27 -4.18 1.39
N LYS A 139 -7.76 -5.33 0.95
CA LYS A 139 -7.80 -5.73 -0.47
C LYS A 139 -9.23 -5.94 -0.99
N LEU A 140 -10.11 -6.51 -0.18
CA LEU A 140 -11.53 -6.64 -0.56
C LEU A 140 -12.23 -5.28 -0.71
N LEU A 141 -11.94 -4.32 0.16
CA LEU A 141 -12.44 -2.95 0.02
C LEU A 141 -11.91 -2.28 -1.26
N TRP A 142 -10.63 -2.48 -1.58
CA TRP A 142 -10.07 -1.97 -2.83
C TRP A 142 -10.73 -2.62 -4.06
N LEU A 143 -10.89 -3.93 -4.08
CA LEU A 143 -11.62 -4.62 -5.16
C LEU A 143 -13.06 -4.11 -5.31
N SER A 144 -13.75 -3.86 -4.20
CA SER A 144 -15.08 -3.21 -4.21
C SER A 144 -15.03 -1.83 -4.85
N THR A 145 -14.00 -1.05 -4.55
CA THR A 145 -13.77 0.26 -5.18
C THR A 145 -13.57 0.13 -6.69
N LEU A 146 -12.83 -0.88 -7.15
CA LEU A 146 -12.63 -1.13 -8.59
C LEU A 146 -13.92 -1.51 -9.32
N GLY A 147 -14.90 -2.06 -8.62
CA GLY A 147 -16.24 -2.34 -9.14
C GLY A 147 -17.08 -1.11 -9.45
N GLN A 148 -16.67 0.09 -9.04
CA GLN A 148 -17.41 1.33 -9.32
C GLN A 148 -17.40 1.67 -10.81
N ARG A 149 -18.56 2.11 -11.35
CA ARG A 149 -18.71 2.39 -12.80
C ARG A 149 -17.86 3.57 -13.24
N ARG A 150 -17.87 4.66 -12.48
CA ARG A 150 -17.15 5.89 -12.85
C ARG A 150 -15.70 5.85 -12.37
N THR A 151 -14.78 6.14 -13.25
CA THR A 151 -13.32 6.16 -12.95
C THR A 151 -12.98 7.15 -11.83
N ILE A 152 -13.72 8.26 -11.72
CA ILE A 152 -13.50 9.24 -10.65
C ILE A 152 -13.84 8.67 -9.26
N ASP A 153 -14.87 7.83 -9.19
CA ASP A 153 -15.26 7.18 -7.93
C ASP A 153 -14.23 6.10 -7.54
N ARG A 154 -13.73 5.32 -8.53
CA ARG A 154 -12.60 4.41 -8.32
C ARG A 154 -11.36 5.14 -7.80
N LEU A 155 -11.03 6.28 -8.42
CA LEU A 155 -9.90 7.10 -8.02
C LEU A 155 -10.06 7.61 -6.59
N LEU A 156 -11.19 8.24 -6.27
CA LEU A 156 -11.43 8.78 -4.94
C LEU A 156 -11.42 7.68 -3.86
N GLY A 157 -12.12 6.57 -4.11
CA GLY A 157 -12.14 5.44 -3.18
C GLY A 157 -10.74 4.84 -2.95
N PHE A 158 -9.95 4.67 -4.00
CA PHE A 158 -8.57 4.20 -3.89
C PHE A 158 -7.69 5.14 -3.04
N LEU A 159 -7.75 6.45 -3.31
CA LEU A 159 -6.98 7.45 -2.56
C LEU A 159 -7.42 7.52 -1.09
N THR A 160 -8.73 7.42 -0.84
CA THR A 160 -9.27 7.38 0.52
C THR A 160 -8.73 6.16 1.29
N LEU A 161 -8.78 4.97 0.69
CA LEU A 161 -8.25 3.76 1.31
C LEU A 161 -6.76 3.86 1.62
N LEU A 162 -5.97 4.47 0.74
CA LEU A 162 -4.53 4.68 0.99
C LEU A 162 -4.29 5.64 2.15
N ILE A 163 -5.02 6.76 2.19
CA ILE A 163 -4.87 7.74 3.28
C ILE A 163 -5.35 7.16 4.62
N GLU A 164 -6.43 6.38 4.63
CA GLU A 164 -6.87 5.70 5.85
C GLU A 164 -5.81 4.75 6.40
N GLU A 165 -5.08 4.09 5.53
CA GLU A 165 -4.10 3.07 5.93
C GLU A 165 -2.72 3.67 6.24
N TYR A 166 -2.26 4.61 5.43
CA TYR A 166 -0.88 5.12 5.49
C TYR A 166 -0.79 6.62 5.77
N GLY A 167 -1.90 7.34 5.72
CA GLY A 167 -1.89 8.80 5.88
C GLY A 167 -1.41 9.24 7.25
N GLU A 168 -0.56 10.24 7.27
CA GLU A 168 -0.05 10.90 8.47
C GLU A 168 -0.73 12.26 8.64
N PRO A 169 -1.03 12.70 9.86
CA PRO A 169 -1.64 14.01 10.09
C PRO A 169 -0.69 15.12 9.66
N CYS A 170 -1.22 16.13 8.99
CA CYS A 170 -0.53 17.35 8.59
C CYS A 170 -1.46 18.57 8.75
N GLU A 171 -0.96 19.78 8.55
CA GLU A 171 -1.77 21.02 8.66
C GLU A 171 -2.97 21.05 7.74
N GLN A 172 -2.93 20.34 6.61
CA GLN A 172 -4.01 20.30 5.61
C GLN A 172 -4.94 19.10 5.76
N GLY A 173 -4.74 18.25 6.74
CA GLY A 173 -5.50 17.02 6.95
C GLY A 173 -4.63 15.79 7.11
N TYR A 174 -4.76 14.82 6.22
CA TYR A 174 -3.95 13.60 6.22
C TYR A 174 -3.22 13.45 4.89
N CYS A 175 -1.91 13.28 4.93
CA CYS A 175 -1.06 13.17 3.75
C CYS A 175 -0.39 11.80 3.68
N LEU A 176 -0.24 11.25 2.47
CA LEU A 176 0.61 10.07 2.27
C LEU A 176 2.07 10.45 2.56
N PRO A 177 2.82 9.62 3.29
CA PRO A 177 4.22 9.91 3.61
C PRO A 177 5.19 9.67 2.42
N TRP A 178 4.66 9.39 1.24
CA TRP A 178 5.43 9.20 0.00
C TRP A 178 4.68 9.67 -1.23
N VAL A 179 5.44 9.93 -2.29
CA VAL A 179 4.90 10.37 -3.58
C VAL A 179 4.29 9.20 -4.34
N LEU A 180 3.10 9.42 -4.90
CA LEU A 180 2.40 8.49 -5.76
C LEU A 180 2.37 9.01 -7.19
N THR A 181 2.88 8.25 -8.15
CA THR A 181 2.84 8.65 -9.56
C THR A 181 1.46 8.40 -10.17
N HIS A 182 1.07 9.24 -11.14
CA HIS A 182 -0.19 9.05 -11.87
C HIS A 182 -0.22 7.73 -12.66
N ALA A 183 0.94 7.18 -13.02
CA ALA A 183 1.03 5.86 -13.65
C ALA A 183 0.67 4.74 -12.67
N GLN A 184 1.22 4.78 -11.46
CA GLN A 184 0.89 3.83 -10.37
C GLN A 184 -0.59 3.89 -10.01
N ILE A 185 -1.15 5.10 -9.87
CA ILE A 185 -2.60 5.28 -9.64
C ILE A 185 -3.39 4.68 -10.80
N GLY A 186 -2.98 4.95 -12.03
CA GLY A 186 -3.64 4.42 -13.24
C GLY A 186 -3.68 2.89 -13.24
N SER A 187 -2.55 2.24 -12.99
CA SER A 187 -2.47 0.79 -12.85
C SER A 187 -3.39 0.28 -11.72
N ALA A 188 -3.37 0.96 -10.56
CA ALA A 188 -4.17 0.57 -9.40
C ALA A 188 -5.69 0.60 -9.62
N ILE A 189 -6.20 1.52 -10.45
CA ILE A 189 -7.64 1.70 -10.69
C ILE A 189 -8.12 1.23 -12.07
N GLY A 190 -7.26 0.58 -12.85
CA GLY A 190 -7.58 0.15 -14.22
C GLY A 190 -7.86 1.34 -15.14
N SER A 191 -6.95 2.33 -15.19
CA SER A 191 -7.08 3.54 -16.00
C SER A 191 -5.75 4.01 -16.56
N THR A 192 -5.76 4.95 -17.49
CA THR A 192 -4.54 5.51 -18.08
C THR A 192 -3.97 6.65 -17.22
N ARG A 193 -2.65 6.87 -17.30
CA ARG A 193 -1.98 8.03 -16.68
C ARG A 193 -2.64 9.36 -17.06
N VAL A 194 -3.02 9.51 -18.35
CA VAL A 194 -3.65 10.74 -18.86
C VAL A 194 -5.00 10.98 -18.19
N THR A 195 -5.83 9.94 -18.10
CA THR A 195 -7.12 10.00 -17.41
C THR A 195 -6.96 10.35 -15.94
N VAL A 196 -6.01 9.73 -15.24
CA VAL A 196 -5.69 10.04 -13.83
C VAL A 196 -5.29 11.50 -13.69
N THR A 197 -4.37 12.01 -14.52
CA THR A 197 -3.93 13.41 -14.46
C THR A 197 -5.12 14.38 -14.55
N ARG A 198 -6.03 14.15 -15.50
CA ARG A 198 -7.23 14.97 -15.66
C ARG A 198 -8.18 14.88 -14.45
N LEU A 199 -8.38 13.67 -13.92
CA LEU A 199 -9.26 13.46 -12.76
C LEU A 199 -8.68 14.03 -11.47
N MET A 200 -7.38 13.93 -11.24
CA MET A 200 -6.68 14.58 -10.12
C MET A 200 -6.86 16.10 -10.15
N GLY A 201 -6.78 16.72 -11.34
CA GLY A 201 -7.11 18.14 -11.52
C GLY A 201 -8.54 18.47 -11.07
N LYS A 202 -9.53 17.64 -11.45
CA LYS A 202 -10.92 17.81 -11.03
C LYS A 202 -11.13 17.65 -9.52
N LEU A 203 -10.43 16.68 -8.90
CA LEU A 203 -10.52 16.50 -7.45
C LEU A 203 -9.90 17.68 -6.68
N ARG A 204 -8.78 18.24 -7.17
CA ARG A 204 -8.18 19.47 -6.61
C ARG A 204 -9.11 20.66 -6.72
N GLN A 205 -9.74 20.89 -7.90
CA GLN A 205 -10.72 21.97 -8.10
C GLN A 205 -11.92 21.88 -7.16
N ARG A 206 -12.26 20.66 -6.71
CA ARG A 206 -13.35 20.43 -5.74
C ARG A 206 -12.87 20.40 -4.29
N ASN A 207 -11.61 20.70 -4.03
CA ASN A 207 -10.98 20.63 -2.71
C ASN A 207 -11.11 19.26 -2.02
N LEU A 208 -11.24 18.17 -2.79
CA LEU A 208 -11.32 16.81 -2.27
C LEU A 208 -9.92 16.23 -2.02
N ILE A 209 -8.91 16.75 -2.70
CA ILE A 209 -7.50 16.44 -2.50
C ILE A 209 -6.68 17.73 -2.58
N THR A 210 -5.56 17.75 -1.88
CA THR A 210 -4.54 18.80 -1.95
C THR A 210 -3.16 18.21 -2.14
N SER A 211 -2.14 19.05 -2.32
CA SER A 211 -0.73 18.63 -2.34
C SER A 211 0.01 19.41 -1.26
N TYR A 212 0.92 18.76 -0.55
CA TYR A 212 1.74 19.35 0.50
C TYR A 212 3.23 19.05 0.25
N GLY A 213 4.11 20.00 0.56
CA GLY A 213 5.57 19.85 0.38
C GLY A 213 5.94 19.36 -1.02
N ASP A 214 6.74 18.32 -1.10
CA ASP A 214 7.27 17.70 -2.33
C ASP A 214 6.23 16.92 -3.16
N ASN A 215 5.02 17.45 -3.31
CA ASN A 215 3.88 16.83 -4.00
C ASN A 215 3.28 15.61 -3.29
N LEU A 216 3.36 15.55 -1.97
CA LEU A 216 2.62 14.55 -1.21
C LEU A 216 1.11 14.73 -1.41
N LEU A 217 0.41 13.64 -1.62
CA LEU A 217 -1.04 13.63 -1.76
C LEU A 217 -1.69 13.75 -0.39
N CYS A 218 -2.58 14.73 -0.22
CA CYS A 218 -3.31 14.94 1.00
C CYS A 218 -4.83 14.95 0.76
N ILE A 219 -5.57 14.47 1.75
CA ILE A 219 -7.01 14.61 1.83
C ILE A 219 -7.32 15.53 3.01
N PRO A 220 -8.07 16.64 2.79
CA PRO A 220 -8.43 17.59 3.86
C PRO A 220 -9.23 16.89 4.97
N ALA A 221 -8.95 17.23 6.21
CA ALA A 221 -9.76 16.79 7.34
C ALA A 221 -11.17 17.36 7.23
N LYS A 222 -12.21 16.58 7.61
CA LYS A 222 -13.55 17.15 7.78
C LYS A 222 -13.58 18.08 8.99
N PRO A 223 -14.47 19.12 8.99
CA PRO A 223 -14.64 20.01 10.15
C PRO A 223 -14.98 19.26 11.46
N GLU A 224 -15.52 18.05 11.35
CA GLU A 224 -15.89 17.18 12.47
C GLU A 224 -14.79 16.16 12.87
N GLY A 225 -13.56 16.31 12.33
CA GLY A 225 -12.40 15.47 12.72
C GLY A 225 -12.34 14.07 12.11
N GLY A 226 -13.21 13.73 11.17
CA GLY A 226 -13.23 12.43 10.49
C GLY A 226 -12.66 12.49 9.06
N LEU A 227 -12.18 11.36 8.54
CA LEU A 227 -11.85 11.23 7.11
C LEU A 227 -13.10 11.42 6.24
N PRO A 228 -13.01 12.10 5.08
CA PRO A 228 -14.14 12.39 4.23
C PRO A 228 -14.59 11.16 3.45
N ILE A 229 -15.39 10.30 4.07
CA ILE A 229 -16.00 9.17 3.37
C ILE A 229 -17.50 9.43 3.23
N THR A 230 -17.88 10.05 2.14
CA THR A 230 -19.27 9.99 1.67
C THR A 230 -19.23 9.67 0.17
N PRO A 231 -19.92 8.62 -0.30
CA PRO A 231 -20.06 8.37 -1.73
C PRO A 231 -20.64 9.62 -2.38
N ILE A 232 -20.05 10.06 -3.48
CA ILE A 232 -20.58 11.15 -4.30
C ILE A 232 -21.86 10.62 -4.93
N GLN A 233 -23.03 11.14 -4.52
CA GLN A 233 -24.31 10.90 -5.16
C GLN A 233 -24.35 11.42 -6.60
#